data_7743559dc09fdb5d381f2af812a59da8
#
_entry.id   7743559dc09fdb5d381f2af812a59da8
#
_cell.length_a   1.000
_cell.length_b   1.000
_cell.length_c   1.000
_cell.angle_alpha   90.00
_cell.angle_beta   90.00
_cell.angle_gamma   90.00
#
_symmetry.space_group_name_H-M   'P 1'
#
loop_
_entity.id
_entity.type
_entity.pdbx_description
1 polymer ?
#
loop_
_entity_poly.entity_id
_entity_poly.type
_entity_poly.pdbx_seq_one_letter_code
_entity_poly.pdbx_strand_id
1 'polypeptide(L)'
;MMNGKYVTSCLACAIRSNLVLMVEQEKGYWAGRWILPGGKLELGEGLEDCAARECYEETHVKVAISRQVKAYASYDPNTEWDKQVLLICFEAEYLSGFPHVGHGVTGAKWIEIDKIKEMNWRNRTVPDIILRMIADTLESSDV
;
A
#
# COMPACT_ATOMS: atom_id res chain seq x y z
N MET A 1 26.50 -15.04 11.33
CA MET A 1 25.33 -14.61 12.07
C MET A 1 24.52 -13.69 11.18
N MET A 2 23.24 -14.00 10.98
CA MET A 2 22.37 -13.18 10.14
C MET A 2 21.89 -11.95 10.92
N ASN A 3 22.05 -10.77 10.32
CA ASN A 3 21.56 -9.51 10.87
C ASN A 3 20.19 -9.15 10.30
N GLY A 4 19.33 -10.15 10.13
CA GLY A 4 18.04 -9.96 9.51
C GLY A 4 17.04 -9.29 10.42
N LYS A 5 16.13 -8.53 9.81
CA LYS A 5 15.00 -7.90 10.48
C LYS A 5 13.70 -8.33 9.82
N TYR A 6 12.68 -8.49 10.64
CA TYR A 6 11.31 -8.63 10.17
C TYR A 6 10.56 -7.33 10.45
N VAL A 7 9.88 -6.84 9.45
CA VAL A 7 9.07 -5.61 9.55
C VAL A 7 7.67 -5.94 9.04
N THR A 8 6.65 -5.50 9.76
CA THR A 8 5.28 -5.65 9.33
C THR A 8 4.75 -4.31 8.87
N SER A 9 4.20 -4.28 7.66
CA SER A 9 3.53 -3.12 7.10
C SER A 9 2.10 -3.47 6.73
N CYS A 10 1.18 -2.56 6.99
CA CYS A 10 -0.23 -2.73 6.68
C CYS A 10 -0.62 -1.72 5.61
N LEU A 11 -1.25 -2.20 4.55
CA LEU A 11 -1.62 -1.38 3.39
C LEU A 11 -3.13 -1.41 3.19
N ALA A 12 -3.66 -0.28 2.74
CA ALA A 12 -5.07 -0.12 2.45
C ALA A 12 -5.28 -0.10 0.94
N CYS A 13 -6.06 -1.05 0.43
CA CYS A 13 -6.48 -1.07 -0.96
C CYS A 13 -7.91 -0.52 -1.03
N ALA A 14 -8.02 0.78 -1.23
CA ALA A 14 -9.30 1.46 -1.34
C ALA A 14 -9.68 1.55 -2.81
N ILE A 15 -10.75 0.87 -3.18
CA ILE A 15 -11.29 0.85 -4.54
C ILE A 15 -12.61 1.58 -4.55
N ARG A 16 -12.77 2.49 -5.52
CA ARG A 16 -13.95 3.32 -5.67
C ARG A 16 -14.29 3.39 -7.15
N SER A 17 -15.35 2.70 -7.57
CA SER A 17 -15.63 2.44 -8.96
C SER A 17 -14.44 1.76 -9.63
N ASN A 18 -13.83 2.33 -10.66
CA ASN A 18 -12.64 1.79 -11.30
C ASN A 18 -11.35 2.48 -10.84
N LEU A 19 -11.39 3.17 -9.68
CA LEU A 19 -10.28 3.94 -9.16
C LEU A 19 -9.67 3.28 -7.93
N VAL A 20 -8.35 3.33 -7.82
CA VAL A 20 -7.61 2.87 -6.64
C VAL A 20 -6.82 4.05 -6.07
N LEU A 21 -6.88 4.21 -4.75
CA LEU A 21 -6.11 5.23 -4.06
C LEU A 21 -4.65 4.79 -3.99
N MET A 22 -3.75 5.61 -4.51
CA MET A 22 -2.33 5.30 -4.55
C MET A 22 -1.48 6.49 -4.11
N VAL A 23 -0.28 6.19 -3.65
CA VAL A 23 0.70 7.18 -3.22
C VAL A 23 2.03 6.93 -3.92
N GLU A 24 2.79 8.02 -4.15
CA GLU A 24 4.16 7.93 -4.64
C GLU A 24 5.10 8.04 -3.45
N GLN A 25 5.95 7.04 -3.25
CA GLN A 25 6.86 6.99 -2.11
C GLN A 25 8.00 7.99 -2.26
N GLU A 26 8.29 8.70 -1.18
CA GLU A 26 9.41 9.65 -1.16
C GLU A 26 10.74 8.96 -0.97
N LYS A 27 10.81 7.97 -0.08
CA LYS A 27 12.05 7.31 0.35
C LYS A 27 11.92 5.80 0.37
N GLY A 28 13.05 5.12 0.53
CA GLY A 28 13.11 3.68 0.74
C GLY A 28 13.22 2.88 -0.53
N TYR A 29 12.98 1.58 -0.41
CA TYR A 29 13.14 0.64 -1.51
C TYR A 29 12.28 0.98 -2.73
N TRP A 30 11.09 1.54 -2.49
CA TRP A 30 10.15 1.92 -3.53
C TRP A 30 10.09 3.43 -3.79
N ALA A 31 11.16 4.16 -3.46
CA ALA A 31 11.22 5.60 -3.73
C ALA A 31 10.90 5.90 -5.20
N GLY A 32 10.03 6.87 -5.43
CA GLY A 32 9.59 7.24 -6.77
C GLY A 32 8.56 6.33 -7.40
N ARG A 33 8.15 5.27 -6.70
CA ARG A 33 7.16 4.33 -7.21
C ARG A 33 5.79 4.58 -6.60
N TRP A 34 4.76 4.23 -7.34
CA TRP A 34 3.37 4.33 -6.89
C TRP A 34 2.94 3.02 -6.26
N ILE A 35 2.46 3.10 -5.03
CA ILE A 35 2.04 1.94 -4.24
C ILE A 35 0.71 2.23 -3.53
N LEU A 36 0.19 1.23 -2.84
CA LEU A 36 -0.96 1.44 -1.96
C LEU A 36 -0.51 2.19 -0.70
N PRO A 37 -1.35 3.07 -0.13
CA PRO A 37 -1.02 3.71 1.14
C PRO A 37 -0.83 2.66 2.22
N GLY A 38 0.17 2.85 3.05
CA GLY A 38 0.46 1.93 4.14
C GLY A 38 1.78 2.22 4.81
N GLY A 39 2.06 1.50 5.87
CA GLY A 39 3.29 1.69 6.60
C GLY A 39 3.43 0.72 7.77
N LYS A 40 4.42 0.99 8.58
CA LYS A 40 4.84 0.09 9.65
C LYS A 40 3.85 0.05 10.80
N LEU A 41 3.59 -1.17 11.28
CA LEU A 41 2.81 -1.40 12.48
C LEU A 41 3.55 -0.86 13.69
N GLU A 42 2.85 -0.09 14.52
CA GLU A 42 3.38 0.42 15.79
C GLU A 42 3.06 -0.54 16.92
N LEU A 43 3.86 -0.48 17.98
CA LEU A 43 3.64 -1.31 19.17
C LEU A 43 2.27 -1.04 19.77
N GLY A 44 1.52 -2.11 20.02
CA GLY A 44 0.18 -2.02 20.62
C GLY A 44 -0.93 -1.67 19.65
N GLU A 45 -0.61 -1.44 18.39
CA GLU A 45 -1.58 -1.08 17.37
C GLU A 45 -2.16 -2.32 16.70
N GLY A 46 -3.47 -2.32 16.41
CA GLY A 46 -4.10 -3.36 15.62
C GLY A 46 -3.77 -3.21 14.14
N LEU A 47 -3.83 -4.30 13.39
CA LEU A 47 -3.47 -4.30 11.97
C LEU A 47 -4.39 -3.39 11.14
N GLU A 48 -5.70 -3.47 11.38
CA GLU A 48 -6.68 -2.63 10.68
C GLU A 48 -6.50 -1.16 11.01
N ASP A 49 -6.21 -0.84 12.27
CA ASP A 49 -5.97 0.52 12.71
C ASP A 49 -4.73 1.10 12.05
N CYS A 50 -3.68 0.27 11.90
CA CYS A 50 -2.46 0.65 11.20
C CYS A 50 -2.75 1.03 9.76
N ALA A 51 -3.46 0.19 9.03
CA ALA A 51 -3.79 0.45 7.63
C ALA A 51 -4.57 1.75 7.46
N ALA A 52 -5.59 1.96 8.29
CA ALA A 52 -6.42 3.16 8.25
C ALA A 52 -5.62 4.42 8.62
N ARG A 53 -4.79 4.34 9.67
CA ARG A 53 -3.96 5.45 10.13
C ARG A 53 -2.96 5.87 9.06
N GLU A 54 -2.21 4.91 8.50
CA GLU A 54 -1.22 5.21 7.48
C GLU A 54 -1.86 5.79 6.22
N CYS A 55 -3.01 5.28 5.83
CA CYS A 55 -3.75 5.83 4.69
C CYS A 55 -4.08 7.30 4.93
N TYR A 56 -4.61 7.63 6.11
CA TYR A 56 -4.95 9.01 6.44
C TYR A 56 -3.72 9.92 6.51
N GLU A 57 -2.65 9.46 7.14
CA GLU A 57 -1.42 10.24 7.26
C GLU A 57 -0.80 10.57 5.90
N GLU A 58 -0.89 9.63 4.96
CA GLU A 58 -0.28 9.80 3.64
C GLU A 58 -1.16 10.50 2.62
N THR A 59 -2.48 10.37 2.72
CA THR A 59 -3.40 10.85 1.69
C THR A 59 -4.45 11.84 2.16
N HIS A 60 -4.69 11.96 3.47
CA HIS A 60 -5.79 12.71 4.07
C HIS A 60 -7.18 12.16 3.71
N VAL A 61 -7.23 10.93 3.22
CA VAL A 61 -8.50 10.23 2.94
C VAL A 61 -8.80 9.30 4.10
N LYS A 62 -10.02 9.39 4.63
CA LYS A 62 -10.51 8.48 5.67
C LYS A 62 -11.13 7.26 5.01
N VAL A 63 -10.74 6.10 5.51
CA VAL A 63 -11.27 4.82 5.05
C VAL A 63 -11.70 3.96 6.23
N ALA A 64 -12.64 3.05 5.97
CA ALA A 64 -12.99 1.98 6.90
C ALA A 64 -12.43 0.68 6.35
N ILE A 65 -11.79 -0.10 7.20
CA ILE A 65 -11.24 -1.39 6.79
C ILE A 65 -12.36 -2.42 6.75
N SER A 66 -12.57 -3.04 5.60
CA SER A 66 -13.63 -4.03 5.38
C SER A 66 -13.18 -5.45 5.74
N ARG A 67 -11.98 -5.83 5.28
CA ARG A 67 -11.48 -7.19 5.51
C ARG A 67 -9.99 -7.27 5.15
N GLN A 68 -9.34 -8.30 5.68
CA GLN A 68 -7.99 -8.65 5.28
C GLN A 68 -8.07 -9.44 3.96
N VAL A 69 -7.32 -8.98 2.96
CA VAL A 69 -7.27 -9.66 1.66
C VAL A 69 -6.26 -10.80 1.72
N LYS A 70 -5.00 -10.48 1.99
CA LYS A 70 -3.92 -11.45 1.98
C LYS A 70 -2.65 -10.84 2.58
N ALA A 71 -1.76 -11.70 3.02
CA ALA A 71 -0.41 -11.30 3.45
C ALA A 71 0.60 -11.71 2.38
N TYR A 72 1.61 -10.88 2.20
CA TYR A 72 2.67 -11.08 1.21
C TYR A 72 4.02 -10.90 1.89
N ALA A 73 5.04 -11.53 1.33
CA ALA A 73 6.40 -11.36 1.82
C ALA A 73 7.25 -10.69 0.74
N SER A 74 8.05 -9.72 1.15
CA SER A 74 8.99 -9.03 0.29
C SER A 74 10.34 -8.94 0.97
N TYR A 75 11.40 -9.16 0.22
CA TYR A 75 12.76 -9.11 0.73
C TYR A 75 13.50 -7.90 0.14
N ASP A 76 14.10 -7.10 1.01
CA ASP A 76 14.88 -5.94 0.61
C ASP A 76 16.36 -6.19 0.88
N PRO A 77 17.14 -6.55 -0.14
CA PRO A 77 18.58 -6.82 0.01
C PRO A 77 19.45 -5.57 0.03
N ASN A 78 18.85 -4.39 -0.22
CA ASN A 78 19.60 -3.14 -0.39
C ASN A 78 19.76 -2.31 0.88
N THR A 79 19.40 -2.87 2.04
CA THR A 79 19.58 -2.20 3.32
C THR A 79 20.83 -2.73 4.02
N GLU A 80 21.36 -1.95 4.94
CA GLU A 80 22.48 -2.37 5.81
C GLU A 80 22.16 -3.67 6.55
N TRP A 81 20.88 -3.93 6.75
CA TRP A 81 20.37 -5.13 7.41
C TRP A 81 19.45 -5.86 6.44
N ASP A 82 19.64 -7.15 6.29
CA ASP A 82 18.70 -7.96 5.52
C ASP A 82 17.30 -7.78 6.10
N LYS A 83 16.36 -7.36 5.27
CA LYS A 83 15.04 -6.99 5.72
C LYS A 83 13.97 -7.82 5.04
N GLN A 84 13.24 -8.58 5.83
CA GLN A 84 12.07 -9.32 5.37
C GLN A 84 10.83 -8.53 5.77
N VAL A 85 10.05 -8.11 4.80
CA VAL A 85 8.85 -7.31 5.04
C VAL A 85 7.62 -8.18 4.86
N LEU A 86 6.78 -8.20 5.87
CA LEU A 86 5.45 -8.80 5.78
C LEU A 86 4.49 -7.68 5.43
N LEU A 87 3.84 -7.80 4.28
CA LEU A 87 2.90 -6.81 3.77
C LEU A 87 1.50 -7.38 3.92
N ILE A 88 0.69 -6.75 4.75
CA ILE A 88 -0.69 -7.19 4.97
C ILE A 88 -1.61 -6.23 4.26
N CYS A 89 -2.32 -6.72 3.25
CA CYS A 89 -3.22 -5.92 2.44
C CYS A 89 -4.65 -6.03 2.96
N PHE A 90 -5.29 -4.87 3.16
CA PHE A 90 -6.68 -4.78 3.57
C PHE A 90 -7.50 -4.09 2.49
N GLU A 91 -8.70 -4.61 2.26
CA GLU A 91 -9.69 -3.88 1.47
C GLU A 91 -10.24 -2.75 2.34
N ALA A 92 -10.29 -1.56 1.77
CA ALA A 92 -10.73 -0.38 2.48
C ALA A 92 -11.85 0.31 1.71
N GLU A 93 -12.83 0.82 2.45
CA GLU A 93 -13.96 1.56 1.90
C GLU A 93 -13.74 3.04 2.13
N TYR A 94 -13.91 3.84 1.08
CA TYR A 94 -13.82 5.28 1.15
C TYR A 94 -14.92 5.86 2.05
N LEU A 95 -14.54 6.71 2.97
CA LEU A 95 -15.48 7.43 3.84
C LEU A 95 -15.56 8.91 3.51
N SER A 96 -14.44 9.59 3.45
CA SER A 96 -14.39 11.03 3.23
C SER A 96 -12.99 11.53 2.87
N GLY A 97 -12.92 12.75 2.39
CA GLY A 97 -11.68 13.46 2.12
C GLY A 97 -11.26 13.42 0.66
N PHE A 98 -10.30 14.28 0.33
CA PHE A 98 -9.70 14.35 -1.00
C PHE A 98 -8.22 14.02 -0.88
N PRO A 99 -7.67 13.18 -1.78
CA PRO A 99 -6.25 12.83 -1.69
C PRO A 99 -5.37 14.03 -1.97
N HIS A 100 -4.43 14.27 -1.06
CA HIS A 100 -3.34 15.21 -1.25
C HIS A 100 -2.13 14.73 -0.45
N VAL A 101 -0.97 15.23 -0.81
CA VAL A 101 0.30 14.77 -0.25
C VAL A 101 0.33 14.94 1.27
N GLY A 102 0.58 13.83 1.94
CA GLY A 102 0.77 13.76 3.39
C GLY A 102 2.17 13.31 3.73
N HIS A 103 2.30 12.67 4.88
CA HIS A 103 3.58 12.25 5.43
C HIS A 103 4.24 11.15 4.57
N GLY A 104 5.51 11.38 4.21
CA GLY A 104 6.34 10.35 3.58
C GLY A 104 6.08 10.05 2.11
N VAL A 105 5.24 10.85 1.46
CA VAL A 105 4.88 10.65 0.05
C VAL A 105 5.07 11.94 -0.74
N THR A 106 5.25 11.79 -2.05
CA THR A 106 5.39 12.91 -3.00
C THR A 106 4.19 13.04 -3.92
N GLY A 107 3.26 12.09 -3.84
CA GLY A 107 2.02 12.11 -4.60
C GLY A 107 0.96 11.28 -3.92
N ALA A 108 -0.31 11.67 -4.09
CA ALA A 108 -1.46 10.93 -3.57
C ALA A 108 -2.64 11.21 -4.49
N LYS A 109 -3.22 10.19 -5.09
CA LYS A 109 -4.36 10.37 -6.00
C LYS A 109 -5.11 9.07 -6.25
N TRP A 110 -6.33 9.22 -6.75
CA TRP A 110 -7.10 8.12 -7.30
C TRP A 110 -6.61 7.86 -8.73
N ILE A 111 -6.26 6.61 -9.03
CA ILE A 111 -5.75 6.21 -10.35
C ILE A 111 -6.69 5.15 -10.93
N GLU A 112 -7.04 5.30 -12.20
CA GLU A 112 -7.84 4.30 -12.89
C GLU A 112 -7.09 2.97 -12.96
N ILE A 113 -7.79 1.88 -12.65
CA ILE A 113 -7.19 0.54 -12.62
C ILE A 113 -6.51 0.19 -13.95
N ASP A 114 -7.16 0.53 -15.07
CA ASP A 114 -6.60 0.25 -16.39
C ASP A 114 -5.30 1.02 -16.64
N LYS A 115 -5.20 2.24 -16.13
CA LYS A 115 -3.98 3.05 -16.25
C LYS A 115 -2.84 2.52 -15.40
N ILE A 116 -3.13 1.89 -14.28
CA ILE A 116 -2.10 1.31 -13.41
C ILE A 116 -1.32 0.23 -14.16
N LYS A 117 -2.02 -0.62 -14.89
CA LYS A 117 -1.39 -1.66 -15.71
C LYS A 117 -0.51 -1.06 -16.81
N GLU A 118 -0.97 0.01 -17.43
CA GLU A 118 -0.24 0.70 -18.48
C GLU A 118 1.02 1.38 -17.94
N MET A 119 0.94 2.01 -16.76
CA MET A 119 2.08 2.61 -16.08
C MET A 119 3.18 1.58 -15.82
N ASN A 120 2.79 0.39 -15.37
CA ASN A 120 3.74 -0.68 -15.08
C ASN A 120 4.43 -1.19 -16.34
N TRP A 121 3.70 -1.32 -17.44
CA TRP A 121 4.23 -1.85 -18.70
C TRP A 121 5.41 -1.02 -19.22
N ARG A 122 5.30 0.29 -19.17
CA ARG A 122 6.32 1.19 -19.75
C ARG A 122 7.48 1.48 -18.81
N ASN A 123 7.22 1.75 -17.53
CA ASN A 123 8.20 2.33 -16.63
C ASN A 123 8.41 1.57 -15.31
N ARG A 124 7.71 0.48 -15.10
CA ARG A 124 7.73 -0.25 -13.82
C ARG A 124 7.53 0.68 -12.62
N THR A 125 6.67 1.67 -12.78
CA THR A 125 6.38 2.65 -11.72
C THR A 125 5.54 2.08 -10.60
N VAL A 126 4.91 0.93 -10.84
CA VAL A 126 4.13 0.20 -9.83
C VAL A 126 4.79 -1.16 -9.62
N PRO A 127 5.23 -1.49 -8.40
CA PRO A 127 5.82 -2.82 -8.13
C PRO A 127 4.83 -3.95 -8.42
N ASP A 128 5.33 -5.07 -8.93
CA ASP A 128 4.50 -6.23 -9.26
C ASP A 128 3.67 -6.73 -8.08
N ILE A 129 4.23 -6.69 -6.87
CA ILE A 129 3.53 -7.12 -5.66
C ILE A 129 2.29 -6.24 -5.38
N ILE A 130 2.38 -4.95 -5.70
CA ILE A 130 1.25 -4.02 -5.55
C ILE A 130 0.15 -4.34 -6.58
N LEU A 131 0.54 -4.63 -7.81
CA LEU A 131 -0.42 -5.07 -8.83
C LEU A 131 -1.16 -6.33 -8.39
N ARG A 132 -0.43 -7.27 -7.79
CA ARG A 132 -1.01 -8.50 -7.25
C ARG A 132 -1.99 -8.22 -6.12
N MET A 133 -1.66 -7.30 -5.23
CA MET A 133 -2.57 -6.89 -4.15
C MET A 133 -3.88 -6.33 -4.68
N ILE A 134 -3.81 -5.46 -5.68
CA ILE A 134 -4.98 -4.88 -6.31
C ILE A 134 -5.82 -5.98 -6.97
N ALA A 135 -5.18 -6.87 -7.73
CA ALA A 135 -5.86 -7.97 -8.39
C ALA A 135 -6.54 -8.90 -7.39
N ASP A 136 -5.84 -9.26 -6.30
CA ASP A 136 -6.38 -10.13 -5.26
C ASP A 136 -7.57 -9.47 -4.54
N THR A 137 -7.52 -8.16 -4.34
CA THR A 137 -8.63 -7.41 -3.73
C THR A 137 -9.86 -7.45 -4.63
N LEU A 138 -9.67 -7.20 -5.92
CA LEU A 138 -10.77 -7.23 -6.91
C LEU A 138 -11.38 -8.63 -7.03
N GLU A 139 -10.55 -9.64 -7.11
CA GLU A 139 -10.99 -11.03 -7.26
C GLU A 139 -11.83 -11.50 -6.07
N SER A 140 -11.39 -11.20 -4.85
CA SER A 140 -12.10 -11.66 -3.66
C SER A 140 -13.35 -10.85 -3.35
N SER A 141 -13.54 -9.67 -3.95
CA SER A 141 -14.77 -8.88 -3.79
C SER A 141 -15.90 -9.34 -4.69
N ASP A 142 -15.63 -10.24 -5.65
CA ASP A 142 -16.62 -10.77 -6.61
C ASP A 142 -17.37 -12.00 -6.08
N VAL A 143 -17.21 -12.34 -4.81
CA VAL A 143 -17.87 -13.50 -4.21
C VAL A 143 -19.24 -13.15 -3.68
#